data_5659daedb27280690375db678ffc00cb
#
_entry.id   5659daedb27280690375db678ffc00cb
#
_cell.length_a   1.000
_cell.length_b   1.000
_cell.length_c   1.000
_cell.angle_alpha   90.00
_cell.angle_beta   90.00
_cell.angle_gamma   90.00
#
_symmetry.space_group_name_H-M   'P 1'
#
loop_
_entity.id
_entity.type
_entity.pdbx_description
1 polymer ?
#
loop_
_entity_poly.entity_id
_entity_poly.type
_entity_poly.pdbx_seq_one_letter_code
_entity_poly.pdbx_strand_id
1 'polypeptide(L)'
;MRKVPRPFKMPWGKGMVVEEVSISSRYHEPTVQLLEFDNGHKVIRFCSYNEGRFSRSKLMIDEKDIGKLGTALRKKKEIRKLLSKL
;
A
#
# COMPACT_ATOMS: atom_id res chain seq x y z
N MET A 1 -4.04 15.25 6.11
CA MET A 1 -3.38 14.26 5.24
C MET A 1 -1.87 14.42 5.33
N ARG A 2 -1.16 13.31 5.38
CA ARG A 2 0.30 13.33 5.45
C ARG A 2 0.89 13.86 4.15
N LYS A 3 1.95 14.64 4.24
CA LYS A 3 2.60 15.23 3.08
C LYS A 3 3.35 14.19 2.27
N VAL A 4 3.26 14.27 0.95
CA VAL A 4 4.08 13.48 0.04
C VAL A 4 4.71 14.40 -1.00
N PRO A 5 5.88 14.09 -1.52
CA PRO A 5 6.70 12.93 -1.14
C PRO A 5 7.32 13.09 0.24
N ARG A 6 7.53 11.99 0.91
CA ARG A 6 8.23 12.00 2.20
C ARG A 6 9.09 10.75 2.33
N PRO A 7 10.22 10.84 3.07
CA PRO A 7 11.11 9.68 3.19
C PRO A 7 10.49 8.57 4.05
N PHE A 8 10.87 7.33 3.74
CA PHE A 8 10.62 6.19 4.60
C PHE A 8 11.90 5.39 4.74
N LYS A 9 11.97 4.62 5.81
CA LYS A 9 13.13 3.77 6.09
C LYS A 9 12.65 2.45 6.68
N MET A 10 13.25 1.37 6.19
CA MET A 10 13.02 0.01 6.69
C MET A 10 14.38 -0.60 6.98
N PRO A 11 14.44 -1.69 7.79
CA PRO A 11 15.73 -2.33 8.09
C PRO A 11 16.51 -2.74 6.84
N TRP A 12 15.82 -3.04 5.73
CA TRP A 12 16.44 -3.55 4.51
C TRP A 12 16.36 -2.59 3.33
N GLY A 13 15.91 -1.34 3.54
CA GLY A 13 15.87 -0.40 2.44
C GLY A 13 15.20 0.90 2.81
N LYS A 14 15.39 1.91 1.97
CA LYS A 14 14.81 3.24 2.16
C LYS A 14 14.45 3.87 0.83
N GLY A 15 13.65 4.93 0.88
CA GLY A 15 13.22 5.66 -0.29
C GLY A 15 12.19 6.71 0.05
N MET A 16 11.25 6.93 -0.86
CA MET A 16 10.21 7.96 -0.71
C MET A 16 8.82 7.36 -0.86
N VAL A 17 7.89 7.81 -0.04
CA VAL A 17 6.46 7.62 -0.29
C VAL A 17 6.09 8.71 -1.29
N VAL A 18 5.81 8.31 -2.52
CA VAL A 18 5.58 9.28 -3.61
C VAL A 18 4.10 9.59 -3.84
N GLU A 19 3.23 8.64 -3.52
CA GLU A 19 1.79 8.86 -3.56
C GLU A 19 1.14 8.15 -2.39
N GLU A 20 0.03 8.70 -1.92
CA GLU A 20 -0.68 8.12 -0.79
C GLU A 20 -2.16 8.48 -0.86
N VAL A 21 -3.02 7.52 -0.57
CA VAL A 21 -4.45 7.75 -0.42
C VAL A 21 -4.95 7.03 0.83
N SER A 22 -5.80 7.72 1.58
CA SER A 22 -6.36 7.18 2.82
C SER A 22 -7.85 7.44 2.87
N ILE A 23 -8.55 6.58 3.61
CA ILE A 23 -9.93 6.84 3.97
C ILE A 23 -10.05 6.79 5.49
N SER A 24 -11.02 7.52 6.04
CA SER A 24 -11.33 7.43 7.46
C SER A 24 -12.31 6.30 7.67
N SER A 25 -12.02 5.43 8.62
CA SER A 25 -12.96 4.44 9.06
C SER A 25 -13.11 4.55 10.57
N ARG A 26 -14.06 3.80 11.14
CA ARG A 26 -14.43 3.95 12.56
C ARG A 26 -13.25 3.74 13.51
N TYR A 27 -12.37 2.81 13.20
CA TYR A 27 -11.30 2.40 14.13
C TYR A 27 -9.90 2.67 13.63
N HIS A 28 -9.76 2.99 12.34
CA HIS A 28 -8.44 3.16 11.75
C HIS A 28 -8.58 3.90 10.43
N GLU A 29 -7.45 4.15 9.82
CA GLU A 29 -7.35 4.88 8.56
C GLU A 29 -6.68 3.98 7.52
N PRO A 30 -7.46 3.18 6.75
CA PRO A 30 -6.89 2.36 5.70
C PRO A 30 -6.19 3.22 4.66
N THR A 31 -5.01 2.80 4.25
CA THR A 31 -4.12 3.62 3.43
C THR A 31 -3.44 2.76 2.37
N VAL A 32 -3.32 3.33 1.17
CA VAL A 32 -2.54 2.72 0.09
C VAL A 32 -1.44 3.70 -0.29
N GLN A 33 -0.23 3.20 -0.40
CA GLN A 33 0.95 4.01 -0.67
C GLN A 33 1.75 3.45 -1.83
N LEU A 34 2.30 4.35 -2.65
CA LEU A 34 3.31 3.98 -3.62
C LEU A 34 4.67 4.34 -3.03
N LEU A 35 5.49 3.33 -2.83
CA LEU A 35 6.85 3.50 -2.32
C LEU A 35 7.82 3.39 -3.49
N GLU A 36 8.77 4.30 -3.55
CA GLU A 36 9.86 4.23 -4.51
C GLU A 36 11.17 4.17 -3.73
N PHE A 37 11.85 3.03 -3.84
CA PHE A 37 13.13 2.82 -3.18
C PHE A 37 14.25 3.55 -3.90
N ASP A 38 15.33 3.82 -3.19
CA ASP A 38 16.48 4.54 -3.75
C ASP A 38 17.06 3.87 -5.00
N ASN A 39 16.90 2.55 -5.13
CA ASN A 39 17.37 1.82 -6.31
C ASN A 39 16.36 1.83 -7.48
N GLY A 40 15.28 2.61 -7.36
CA GLY A 40 14.26 2.70 -8.41
C GLY A 40 13.16 1.66 -8.31
N HIS A 41 13.25 0.75 -7.38
CA HIS A 41 12.27 -0.31 -7.15
C HIS A 41 10.97 0.28 -6.60
N LYS A 42 9.83 -0.15 -7.14
CA LYS A 42 8.52 0.37 -6.71
C LYS A 42 7.68 -0.72 -6.05
N VAL A 43 6.96 -0.33 -5.02
CA VAL A 43 6.14 -1.24 -4.22
C VAL A 43 4.85 -0.53 -3.85
N ILE A 44 3.73 -1.23 -3.93
CA ILE A 44 2.47 -0.78 -3.35
C ILE A 44 2.41 -1.32 -1.91
N ARG A 45 2.14 -0.44 -0.97
CA ARG A 45 1.99 -0.83 0.43
C ARG A 45 0.56 -0.54 0.89
N PHE A 46 -0.11 -1.59 1.38
CA PHE A 46 -1.39 -1.47 2.06
C PHE A 46 -1.10 -1.42 3.55
N CYS A 47 -1.59 -0.40 4.22
CA CYS A 47 -1.33 -0.22 5.64
C CYS A 47 -2.49 0.51 6.28
N SER A 48 -2.39 0.77 7.57
CA SER A 48 -3.36 1.61 8.25
C SER A 48 -2.66 2.45 9.31
N TYR A 49 -3.31 3.53 9.65
CA TYR A 49 -2.89 4.41 10.73
C TYR A 49 -3.98 4.44 11.78
N ASN A 50 -3.59 4.54 13.03
CA ASN A 50 -4.51 4.65 14.14
C ASN A 50 -4.06 5.84 14.98
N GLU A 51 -4.87 6.90 14.99
CA GLU A 51 -4.54 8.13 15.68
C GLU A 51 -3.16 8.68 15.28
N GLY A 52 -2.88 8.63 13.97
CA GLY A 52 -1.63 9.12 13.43
C GLY A 52 -0.46 8.15 13.54
N ARG A 53 -0.65 7.00 14.18
CA ARG A 53 0.40 6.00 14.35
C ARG A 53 0.30 4.90 13.29
N PHE A 54 1.43 4.59 12.69
CA PHE A 54 1.52 3.52 11.71
C PHE A 54 1.25 2.16 12.36
N SER A 55 0.34 1.38 11.76
CA SER A 55 0.06 0.03 12.22
C SER A 55 1.22 -0.90 11.86
N ARG A 56 1.50 -1.88 12.72
CA ARG A 56 2.51 -2.89 12.45
C ARG A 56 2.11 -3.82 11.31
N SER A 57 0.80 -4.02 11.13
CA SER A 57 0.30 -4.85 10.05
C SER A 57 0.36 -4.08 8.74
N LYS A 58 1.09 -4.62 7.78
CA LYS A 58 1.21 -4.02 6.45
C LYS A 58 1.41 -5.13 5.43
N LEU A 59 0.96 -4.87 4.21
CA LEU A 59 1.16 -5.76 3.09
C LEU A 59 1.85 -4.99 1.99
N MET A 60 2.94 -5.53 1.49
CA MET A 60 3.71 -4.89 0.43
C MET A 60 3.72 -5.79 -0.80
N ILE A 61 3.41 -5.20 -1.95
CA ILE A 61 3.39 -5.94 -3.21
C ILE A 61 4.28 -5.22 -4.20
N ASP A 62 5.28 -5.93 -4.68
CA ASP A 62 6.23 -5.41 -5.65
C ASP A 62 5.52 -5.08 -6.96
N GLU A 63 5.98 -4.04 -7.64
CA GLU A 63 5.47 -3.63 -8.95
C GLU A 63 5.36 -4.81 -9.92
N LYS A 64 6.38 -5.66 -9.96
CA LYS A 64 6.40 -6.81 -10.87
C LYS A 64 5.42 -7.92 -10.49
N ASP A 65 4.91 -7.92 -9.26
CA ASP A 65 3.99 -8.95 -8.77
C ASP A 65 2.52 -8.52 -8.82
N ILE A 66 2.25 -7.25 -9.08
CA ILE A 66 0.88 -6.73 -9.15
C ILE A 66 0.06 -7.47 -10.19
N GLY A 67 0.64 -7.68 -11.38
CA GLY A 67 -0.05 -8.40 -12.45
C GLY A 67 -0.36 -9.84 -12.09
N LYS A 68 0.55 -10.49 -11.37
CA LYS A 68 0.35 -11.87 -10.90
C LYS A 68 -0.81 -11.95 -9.92
N LEU A 69 -0.90 -10.96 -9.02
CA LEU A 69 -2.00 -10.88 -8.07
C LEU A 69 -3.34 -10.72 -8.82
N GLY A 70 -3.38 -9.83 -9.81
CA GLY A 70 -4.58 -9.64 -10.63
C GLY A 70 -5.03 -10.92 -11.32
N THR A 71 -4.08 -11.68 -11.87
CA THR A 71 -4.37 -12.95 -12.51
C THR A 71 -4.96 -13.95 -11.51
N ALA A 72 -4.38 -14.02 -10.32
CA ALA A 72 -4.87 -14.91 -9.27
C ALA A 72 -6.27 -14.51 -8.80
N LEU A 73 -6.53 -13.21 -8.67
CA LEU A 73 -7.83 -12.70 -8.26
C LEU A 73 -8.96 -13.05 -9.22
N ARG A 74 -8.67 -13.16 -10.51
CA ARG A 74 -9.68 -13.53 -11.51
C ARG A 74 -10.27 -14.91 -11.27
N LYS A 75 -9.58 -15.76 -10.53
CA LYS A 75 -10.04 -17.10 -10.19
C LYS A 75 -10.96 -17.13 -8.97
N LYS A 76 -11.06 -16.00 -8.24
CA LYS A 76 -11.86 -15.90 -7.02
C LYS A 76 -12.94 -14.85 -7.19
N LYS A 77 -14.10 -15.34 -7.60
CA LYS A 77 -15.23 -14.50 -8.02
C LYS A 77 -15.68 -13.47 -7.00
N GLU A 78 -15.83 -13.88 -5.74
CA GLU A 78 -16.33 -12.97 -4.70
C GLU A 78 -15.31 -11.90 -4.31
N ILE A 79 -14.05 -12.28 -4.18
CA ILE A 79 -12.98 -11.32 -3.87
C ILE A 79 -12.87 -10.31 -5.01
N ARG A 80 -12.85 -10.81 -6.25
CA ARG A 80 -12.74 -9.94 -7.42
C ARG A 80 -13.90 -8.96 -7.50
N LYS A 81 -15.12 -9.43 -7.21
CA LYS A 81 -16.32 -8.60 -7.25
C LYS A 81 -16.20 -7.42 -6.28
N LEU A 82 -15.75 -7.67 -5.06
CA LEU A 82 -15.56 -6.62 -4.06
C LEU A 82 -14.44 -5.67 -4.46
N LEU A 83 -13.31 -6.19 -4.89
CA LEU A 83 -12.17 -5.37 -5.29
C LEU A 83 -12.41 -4.58 -6.56
N SER A 84 -13.36 -4.98 -7.39
CA SER A 84 -13.70 -4.24 -8.61
C SER A 84 -14.34 -2.88 -8.30
N LYS A 85 -14.69 -2.65 -7.05
CA LYS A 85 -15.21 -1.35 -6.60
C LYS A 85 -14.08 -0.35 -6.32
N LEU A 86 -12.84 -0.81 -6.34
CA LEU A 86 -11.70 0.08 -6.17
C LEU A 86 -11.48 0.99 -7.43
#